data_77bd6ccd065bec429ea6877992eac30b
#
_entry.id   77bd6ccd065bec429ea6877992eac30b
#
_cell.length_a   1.000
_cell.length_b   1.000
_cell.length_c   1.000
_cell.angle_alpha   90.00
_cell.angle_beta   90.00
_cell.angle_gamma   90.00
#
_symmetry.space_group_name_H-M   'P 1'
#
loop_
_entity.id
_entity.type
_entity.pdbx_description
1 polymer ?
#
loop_
_entity_poly.entity_id
_entity_poly.type
_entity_poly.pdbx_seq_one_letter_code
_entity_poly.pdbx_strand_id
1 'polypeptide(L)'
;MVKQGRIAKVTRPYELRARADAMDRTRGRITSAAIELHGTIGPAATTMSAVAERAGVTRATLYRHFPNETELFKACSSEWRSANPAPDPAQWTAIPDPSDRLAAALPALYGWYRSCEGMRANLLRDLAALPPDIGKNIESYPRTITDKLDAGWPHRSRLRRAAISHAVAFETWRSLAHEGLTDTEAAGLIIGLIATADQQ
;
A
#
# COMPACT_ATOMS: atom_id res chain seq x y z
N MET A 1 -69.40 -4.58 2.19
CA MET A 1 -68.26 -5.23 2.91
C MET A 1 -66.93 -4.87 2.20
N VAL A 2 -66.22 -3.91 2.74
CA VAL A 2 -64.93 -3.47 2.18
C VAL A 2 -63.82 -4.23 2.92
N LYS A 3 -63.03 -5.07 2.19
CA LYS A 3 -61.87 -5.76 2.74
C LYS A 3 -60.72 -4.75 2.91
N GLN A 4 -60.43 -4.40 4.14
CA GLN A 4 -59.23 -3.67 4.50
C GLN A 4 -57.98 -4.53 4.15
N GLY A 5 -57.14 -4.03 3.21
CA GLY A 5 -55.87 -4.63 2.88
C GLY A 5 -54.91 -4.49 4.08
N ARG A 6 -54.40 -5.63 4.57
CA ARG A 6 -53.30 -5.69 5.56
C ARG A 6 -52.06 -5.14 4.94
N ILE A 7 -51.62 -3.96 5.35
CA ILE A 7 -50.27 -3.44 5.07
C ILE A 7 -49.28 -4.38 5.78
N ALA A 8 -48.49 -5.11 5.01
CA ALA A 8 -47.47 -5.99 5.54
C ALA A 8 -46.49 -5.16 6.39
N LYS A 9 -46.40 -5.47 7.68
CA LYS A 9 -45.46 -4.86 8.64
C LYS A 9 -44.05 -5.20 8.19
N VAL A 10 -43.31 -4.22 7.61
CA VAL A 10 -41.88 -4.36 7.29
C VAL A 10 -41.18 -4.80 8.56
N THR A 11 -40.57 -5.99 8.54
CA THR A 11 -40.07 -6.64 9.75
C THR A 11 -38.80 -5.93 10.22
N ARG A 12 -38.72 -5.65 11.51
CA ARG A 12 -37.58 -5.03 12.23
C ARG A 12 -36.19 -5.51 11.78
N PRO A 13 -35.96 -6.79 11.40
CA PRO A 13 -34.69 -7.26 10.83
C PRO A 13 -34.31 -6.64 9.49
N TYR A 14 -35.26 -6.31 8.63
CA TYR A 14 -35.02 -5.67 7.33
C TYR A 14 -34.56 -4.23 7.48
N GLU A 15 -35.18 -3.46 8.36
CA GLU A 15 -34.78 -2.08 8.66
C GLU A 15 -33.39 -2.01 9.29
N LEU A 16 -33.04 -2.96 10.16
CA LEU A 16 -31.72 -3.06 10.76
C LEU A 16 -30.64 -3.36 9.72
N ARG A 17 -30.89 -4.28 8.78
CA ARG A 17 -29.98 -4.57 7.66
C ARG A 17 -29.83 -3.37 6.75
N ALA A 18 -30.89 -2.73 6.34
CA ALA A 18 -30.85 -1.54 5.50
C ALA A 18 -30.05 -0.39 6.13
N ARG A 19 -30.14 -0.21 7.47
CA ARG A 19 -29.33 0.76 8.21
C ARG A 19 -27.85 0.37 8.27
N ALA A 20 -27.55 -0.91 8.50
CA ALA A 20 -26.17 -1.42 8.50
C ALA A 20 -25.53 -1.20 7.12
N ASP A 21 -26.20 -1.60 6.04
CA ASP A 21 -25.75 -1.41 4.67
C ASP A 21 -25.53 0.09 4.33
N ALA A 22 -26.38 0.98 4.84
CA ALA A 22 -26.21 2.43 4.63
C ALA A 22 -25.01 2.97 5.41
N MET A 23 -24.76 2.46 6.61
CA MET A 23 -23.57 2.80 7.40
C MET A 23 -22.29 2.32 6.70
N ASP A 24 -22.28 1.08 6.19
CA ASP A 24 -21.13 0.50 5.50
C ASP A 24 -20.82 1.26 4.19
N ARG A 25 -21.84 1.60 3.41
CA ARG A 25 -21.67 2.46 2.23
C ARG A 25 -21.09 3.83 2.56
N THR A 26 -21.55 4.45 3.66
CA THR A 26 -21.02 5.76 4.08
C THR A 26 -19.58 5.62 4.56
N ARG A 27 -19.27 4.57 5.33
CA ARG A 27 -17.90 4.27 5.76
C ARG A 27 -16.97 4.07 4.56
N GLY A 28 -17.39 3.28 3.56
CA GLY A 28 -16.64 3.06 2.31
C GLY A 28 -16.37 4.36 1.55
N ARG A 29 -17.35 5.26 1.42
CA ARG A 29 -17.12 6.57 0.77
C ARG A 29 -16.08 7.41 1.50
N ILE A 30 -16.06 7.39 2.84
CA ILE A 30 -15.08 8.12 3.64
C ILE A 30 -13.69 7.52 3.47
N THR A 31 -13.54 6.19 3.50
CA THR A 31 -12.23 5.54 3.28
C THR A 31 -11.71 5.77 1.87
N SER A 32 -12.56 5.66 0.85
CA SER A 32 -12.18 5.94 -0.54
C SER A 32 -11.73 7.39 -0.74
N ALA A 33 -12.43 8.36 -0.14
CA ALA A 33 -12.04 9.77 -0.18
C ALA A 33 -10.68 10.01 0.50
N ALA A 34 -10.41 9.36 1.63
CA ALA A 34 -9.12 9.45 2.31
C ALA A 34 -8.00 8.82 1.47
N ILE A 35 -8.23 7.66 0.86
CA ILE A 35 -7.27 7.00 -0.05
C ILE A 35 -6.91 7.92 -1.21
N GLU A 36 -7.91 8.53 -1.84
CA GLU A 36 -7.68 9.45 -2.96
C GLU A 36 -6.86 10.66 -2.54
N LEU A 37 -7.18 11.30 -1.41
CA LEU A 37 -6.42 12.45 -0.90
C LEU A 37 -4.99 12.07 -0.51
N HIS A 38 -4.79 10.91 0.12
CA HIS A 38 -3.44 10.43 0.43
C HIS A 38 -2.61 10.18 -0.85
N GLY A 39 -3.24 9.65 -1.90
CA GLY A 39 -2.58 9.41 -3.18
C GLY A 39 -2.29 10.68 -4.00
N THR A 40 -3.03 11.76 -3.78
CA THR A 40 -2.89 13.02 -4.54
C THR A 40 -2.07 14.08 -3.80
N ILE A 41 -2.53 14.52 -2.63
CA ILE A 41 -1.89 15.59 -1.85
C ILE A 41 -1.00 15.06 -0.72
N GLY A 42 -1.18 13.82 -0.33
CA GLY A 42 -0.43 13.14 0.73
C GLY A 42 -1.08 13.20 2.11
N PRO A 43 -0.67 12.30 3.02
CA PRO A 43 -1.21 12.22 4.38
C PRO A 43 -1.06 13.51 5.19
N ALA A 44 0.11 14.16 5.14
CA ALA A 44 0.38 15.38 5.92
C ALA A 44 -0.55 16.54 5.56
N ALA A 45 -1.00 16.62 4.30
CA ALA A 45 -1.92 17.64 3.81
C ALA A 45 -3.40 17.24 3.90
N THR A 46 -3.70 15.98 4.24
CA THR A 46 -5.06 15.46 4.30
C THR A 46 -5.67 15.74 5.68
N THR A 47 -6.71 16.58 5.73
CA THR A 47 -7.45 16.88 6.95
C THR A 47 -8.77 16.12 7.02
N MET A 48 -9.31 15.88 8.22
CA MET A 48 -10.65 15.31 8.41
C MET A 48 -11.75 16.13 7.71
N SER A 49 -11.56 17.45 7.60
CA SER A 49 -12.50 18.33 6.89
C SER A 49 -12.46 18.09 5.39
N ALA A 50 -11.27 18.00 4.79
CA ALA A 50 -11.10 17.69 3.37
C ALA A 50 -11.67 16.30 3.01
N VAL A 51 -11.46 15.31 3.89
CA VAL A 51 -12.05 13.98 3.70
C VAL A 51 -13.57 14.02 3.76
N ALA A 52 -14.17 14.74 4.73
CA ALA A 52 -15.62 14.85 4.84
C ALA A 52 -16.22 15.52 3.59
N GLU A 53 -15.62 16.61 3.12
CA GLU A 53 -16.01 17.31 1.90
C GLU A 53 -15.92 16.40 0.66
N ARG A 54 -14.79 15.73 0.48
CA ARG A 54 -14.55 14.80 -0.64
C ARG A 54 -15.51 13.60 -0.63
N ALA A 55 -15.85 13.09 0.56
CA ALA A 55 -16.81 12.00 0.73
C ALA A 55 -18.28 12.43 0.60
N GLY A 56 -18.57 13.72 0.52
CA GLY A 56 -19.94 14.26 0.51
C GLY A 56 -20.69 13.98 1.80
N VAL A 57 -20.02 14.12 2.96
CA VAL A 57 -20.62 13.93 4.28
C VAL A 57 -20.32 15.11 5.19
N THR A 58 -21.11 15.29 6.25
CA THR A 58 -20.79 16.29 7.27
C THR A 58 -19.64 15.79 8.16
N ARG A 59 -18.89 16.72 8.77
CA ARG A 59 -17.86 16.39 9.76
C ARG A 59 -18.41 15.52 10.91
N ALA A 60 -19.61 15.84 11.40
CA ALA A 60 -20.28 15.06 12.45
C ALA A 60 -20.53 13.61 12.00
N THR A 61 -20.91 13.40 10.74
CA THR A 61 -21.07 12.06 10.17
C THR A 61 -19.73 11.35 10.07
N LEU A 62 -18.67 12.03 9.62
CA LEU A 62 -17.33 11.44 9.56
C LEU A 62 -16.86 11.00 10.94
N TYR A 63 -16.92 11.87 11.97
CA TYR A 63 -16.47 11.53 13.32
C TYR A 63 -17.30 10.42 13.98
N ARG A 64 -18.55 10.22 13.58
CA ARG A 64 -19.36 9.08 14.02
C ARG A 64 -18.81 7.74 13.48
N HIS A 65 -18.21 7.72 12.29
CA HIS A 65 -17.60 6.54 11.68
C HIS A 65 -16.13 6.35 12.07
N PHE A 66 -15.41 7.44 12.24
CA PHE A 66 -13.97 7.47 12.56
C PHE A 66 -13.72 8.54 13.63
N PRO A 67 -13.63 8.14 14.90
CA PRO A 67 -13.49 9.07 16.03
C PRO A 67 -12.25 9.96 15.95
N ASN A 68 -11.21 9.53 15.25
CA ASN A 68 -9.97 10.26 15.07
C ASN A 68 -9.28 9.89 13.74
N GLU A 69 -8.24 10.67 13.39
CA GLU A 69 -7.45 10.48 12.16
C GLU A 69 -6.75 9.12 12.10
N THR A 70 -6.27 8.61 13.23
CA THR A 70 -5.58 7.31 13.31
C THR A 70 -6.50 6.16 12.90
N GLU A 71 -7.75 6.15 13.37
CA GLU A 71 -8.73 5.11 13.01
C GLU A 71 -9.13 5.19 11.52
N LEU A 72 -9.27 6.39 10.99
CA LEU A 72 -9.49 6.60 9.57
C LEU A 72 -8.29 6.09 8.76
N PHE A 73 -7.07 6.47 9.17
CA PHE A 73 -5.84 6.09 8.48
C PHE A 73 -5.65 4.56 8.47
N LYS A 74 -5.90 3.88 9.58
CA LYS A 74 -5.83 2.41 9.66
C LYS A 74 -6.83 1.75 8.70
N ALA A 75 -8.06 2.26 8.65
CA ALA A 75 -9.10 1.72 7.78
C ALA A 75 -8.74 1.90 6.30
N CYS A 76 -8.38 3.13 5.87
CA CYS A 76 -8.01 3.40 4.49
C CYS A 76 -6.72 2.68 4.08
N SER A 77 -5.72 2.54 4.97
CA SER A 77 -4.52 1.75 4.72
C SER A 77 -4.81 0.27 4.54
N SER A 78 -5.73 -0.29 5.31
CA SER A 78 -6.15 -1.69 5.18
C SER A 78 -6.84 -1.93 3.83
N GLU A 79 -7.79 -1.06 3.46
CA GLU A 79 -8.52 -1.14 2.19
C GLU A 79 -7.58 -0.98 1.00
N TRP A 80 -6.70 0.03 1.04
CA TRP A 80 -5.75 0.27 -0.04
C TRP A 80 -4.78 -0.91 -0.24
N ARG A 81 -4.22 -1.47 0.84
CA ARG A 81 -3.32 -2.64 0.76
C ARG A 81 -4.03 -3.88 0.23
N SER A 82 -5.30 -4.08 0.56
CA SER A 82 -6.09 -5.19 0.01
C SER A 82 -6.31 -5.07 -1.50
N ALA A 83 -6.48 -3.83 -1.99
CA ALA A 83 -6.64 -3.55 -3.42
C ALA A 83 -5.31 -3.48 -4.17
N ASN A 84 -4.19 -3.22 -3.48
CA ASN A 84 -2.85 -3.05 -4.04
C ASN A 84 -1.82 -3.92 -3.29
N PRO A 85 -1.97 -5.26 -3.35
CA PRO A 85 -1.10 -6.15 -2.59
C PRO A 85 0.36 -6.00 -3.02
N ALA A 86 1.23 -5.76 -2.06
CA ALA A 86 2.66 -5.78 -2.29
C ALA A 86 3.12 -7.22 -2.59
N PRO A 87 4.16 -7.43 -3.42
CA PRO A 87 4.74 -8.73 -3.61
C PRO A 87 5.15 -9.36 -2.26
N ASP A 88 4.76 -10.62 -2.03
CA ASP A 88 5.16 -11.34 -0.83
C ASP A 88 6.62 -11.82 -0.97
N PRO A 89 7.56 -11.34 -0.14
CA PRO A 89 8.95 -11.77 -0.22
C PRO A 89 9.13 -13.28 0.02
N ALA A 90 8.17 -13.97 0.65
CA ALA A 90 8.25 -15.39 0.91
C ALA A 90 8.20 -16.21 -0.39
N GLN A 91 7.49 -15.76 -1.41
CA GLN A 91 7.39 -16.45 -2.72
C GLN A 91 8.76 -16.60 -3.41
N TRP A 92 9.67 -15.65 -3.18
CA TRP A 92 11.00 -15.70 -3.78
C TRP A 92 11.95 -16.66 -3.05
N THR A 93 11.72 -16.93 -1.76
CA THR A 93 12.57 -17.86 -0.99
C THR A 93 12.47 -19.31 -1.47
N ALA A 94 11.44 -19.66 -2.22
CA ALA A 94 11.31 -20.95 -2.86
C ALA A 94 12.26 -21.15 -4.07
N ILE A 95 12.85 -20.06 -4.60
CA ILE A 95 13.83 -20.10 -5.69
C ILE A 95 15.21 -20.38 -5.09
N PRO A 96 15.84 -21.54 -5.35
CA PRO A 96 17.07 -21.94 -4.70
C PRO A 96 18.26 -21.04 -5.06
N ASP A 97 18.42 -20.74 -6.35
CA ASP A 97 19.51 -19.89 -6.85
C ASP A 97 19.26 -18.41 -6.49
N PRO A 98 20.20 -17.74 -5.79
CA PRO A 98 20.01 -16.35 -5.40
C PRO A 98 19.99 -15.36 -6.55
N SER A 99 20.67 -15.63 -7.68
CA SER A 99 20.65 -14.77 -8.86
C SER A 99 19.29 -14.86 -9.57
N ASP A 100 18.75 -16.08 -9.73
CA ASP A 100 17.41 -16.31 -10.27
C ASP A 100 16.34 -15.66 -9.38
N ARG A 101 16.57 -15.69 -8.06
CA ARG A 101 15.70 -15.02 -7.08
C ARG A 101 15.67 -13.51 -7.29
N LEU A 102 16.83 -12.86 -7.52
CA LEU A 102 16.89 -11.44 -7.86
C LEU A 102 16.18 -11.16 -9.20
N ALA A 103 16.41 -12.00 -10.20
CA ALA A 103 15.78 -11.87 -11.52
C ALA A 103 14.25 -11.97 -11.47
N ALA A 104 13.70 -12.77 -10.57
CA ALA A 104 12.27 -12.86 -10.36
C ALA A 104 11.72 -11.71 -9.50
N ALA A 105 12.46 -11.30 -8.46
CA ALA A 105 11.97 -10.36 -7.46
C ALA A 105 11.95 -8.90 -7.95
N LEU A 106 13.04 -8.43 -8.58
CA LEU A 106 13.15 -7.01 -8.91
C LEU A 106 12.12 -6.54 -9.94
N PRO A 107 11.86 -7.25 -11.07
CA PRO A 107 10.80 -6.82 -12.00
C PRO A 107 9.42 -6.81 -11.33
N ALA A 108 9.10 -7.80 -10.49
CA ALA A 108 7.82 -7.86 -9.77
C ALA A 108 7.66 -6.70 -8.78
N LEU A 109 8.74 -6.37 -8.05
CA LEU A 109 8.76 -5.25 -7.11
C LEU A 109 8.61 -3.91 -7.85
N TYR A 110 9.33 -3.74 -8.95
CA TYR A 110 9.31 -2.51 -9.76
C TYR A 110 7.95 -2.30 -10.44
N GLY A 111 7.33 -3.36 -10.96
CA GLY A 111 5.96 -3.29 -11.48
C GLY A 111 4.95 -2.87 -10.42
N TRP A 112 5.10 -3.37 -9.18
CA TRP A 112 4.28 -2.91 -8.07
C TRP A 112 4.56 -1.44 -7.70
N TYR A 113 5.81 -0.99 -7.69
CA TYR A 113 6.15 0.42 -7.47
C TYR A 113 5.52 1.32 -8.51
N ARG A 114 5.56 0.93 -9.77
CA ARG A 114 4.91 1.66 -10.88
C ARG A 114 3.40 1.78 -10.68
N SER A 115 2.75 0.69 -10.26
CA SER A 115 1.29 0.68 -10.07
C SER A 115 0.82 1.57 -8.93
N CYS A 116 1.70 1.91 -7.98
CA CYS A 116 1.35 2.68 -6.78
C CYS A 116 2.28 3.88 -6.53
N GLU A 117 2.96 4.38 -7.56
CA GLU A 117 4.01 5.40 -7.46
C GLU A 117 3.57 6.63 -6.66
N GLY A 118 2.47 7.27 -7.03
CA GLY A 118 1.99 8.50 -6.38
C GLY A 118 1.69 8.30 -4.90
N MET A 119 0.95 7.23 -4.57
CA MET A 119 0.65 6.90 -3.17
C MET A 119 1.93 6.64 -2.38
N ARG A 120 2.85 5.85 -2.94
CA ARG A 120 4.08 5.48 -2.25
C ARG A 120 5.01 6.68 -2.06
N ALA A 121 5.16 7.54 -3.06
CA ALA A 121 5.92 8.77 -2.96
C ALA A 121 5.39 9.68 -1.85
N ASN A 122 4.07 9.85 -1.77
CA ASN A 122 3.42 10.64 -0.74
C ASN A 122 3.59 10.05 0.66
N LEU A 123 3.43 8.71 0.81
CA LEU A 123 3.63 8.03 2.09
C LEU A 123 5.08 8.15 2.59
N LEU A 124 6.07 8.00 1.71
CA LEU A 124 7.49 8.12 2.08
C LEU A 124 7.88 9.56 2.41
N ARG A 125 7.37 10.54 1.67
CA ARG A 125 7.55 11.97 1.96
C ARG A 125 6.99 12.34 3.33
N ASP A 126 5.82 11.80 3.67
CA ASP A 126 5.02 12.21 4.82
C ASP A 126 5.12 11.21 5.99
N LEU A 127 6.17 10.38 6.06
CA LEU A 127 6.34 9.32 7.08
C LEU A 127 6.12 9.81 8.50
N ALA A 128 6.60 11.01 8.82
CA ALA A 128 6.46 11.59 10.17
C ALA A 128 5.00 11.92 10.56
N ALA A 129 4.10 12.05 9.58
CA ALA A 129 2.68 12.30 9.80
C ALA A 129 1.87 11.00 9.94
N LEU A 130 2.47 9.84 9.69
CA LEU A 130 1.78 8.56 9.74
C LEU A 130 1.66 8.02 11.18
N PRO A 131 0.62 7.22 11.48
CA PRO A 131 0.60 6.43 12.69
C PRO A 131 1.89 5.57 12.80
N PRO A 132 2.53 5.51 13.99
CA PRO A 132 3.87 4.90 14.15
C PRO A 132 3.97 3.44 13.70
N ASP A 133 2.92 2.66 13.89
CA ASP A 133 2.85 1.25 13.46
C ASP A 133 2.84 1.13 11.93
N ILE A 134 2.17 2.04 11.25
CA ILE A 134 2.11 2.07 9.78
C ILE A 134 3.44 2.56 9.21
N GLY A 135 4.00 3.63 9.76
CA GLY A 135 5.33 4.14 9.36
C GLY A 135 6.41 3.06 9.47
N LYS A 136 6.46 2.35 10.61
CA LYS A 136 7.39 1.23 10.82
C LYS A 136 7.23 0.12 9.77
N ASN A 137 6.00 -0.23 9.40
CA ASN A 137 5.76 -1.25 8.37
C ASN A 137 6.28 -0.81 7.00
N ILE A 138 6.08 0.46 6.64
CA ILE A 138 6.59 1.03 5.38
C ILE A 138 8.13 1.00 5.36
N GLU A 139 8.79 1.39 6.45
CA GLU A 139 10.25 1.41 6.57
C GLU A 139 10.87 0.01 6.64
N SER A 140 10.19 -0.96 7.26
CA SER A 140 10.71 -2.32 7.42
C SER A 140 10.56 -3.19 6.18
N TYR A 141 9.62 -2.90 5.30
CA TYR A 141 9.34 -3.73 4.12
C TYR A 141 10.56 -3.90 3.19
N PRO A 142 11.31 -2.84 2.80
CA PRO A 142 12.53 -3.00 2.00
C PRO A 142 13.60 -3.84 2.69
N ARG A 143 13.74 -3.73 4.02
CA ARG A 143 14.68 -4.54 4.79
C ARG A 143 14.31 -6.02 4.75
N THR A 144 13.02 -6.32 4.91
CA THR A 144 12.51 -7.69 4.81
C THR A 144 12.82 -8.30 3.45
N ILE A 145 12.64 -7.56 2.37
CA ILE A 145 12.99 -8.00 1.01
C ILE A 145 14.50 -8.22 0.91
N THR A 146 15.33 -7.25 1.36
CA THR A 146 16.80 -7.37 1.35
C THR A 146 17.24 -8.64 2.03
N ASP A 147 16.73 -8.94 3.23
CA ASP A 147 17.10 -10.15 3.99
C ASP A 147 16.76 -11.43 3.23
N LYS A 148 15.63 -11.47 2.53
CA LYS A 148 15.22 -12.63 1.72
C LYS A 148 16.05 -12.78 0.45
N LEU A 149 16.41 -11.70 -0.20
CA LEU A 149 17.21 -11.70 -1.43
C LEU A 149 18.69 -11.94 -1.16
N ASP A 150 19.21 -11.51 -0.01
CA ASP A 150 20.60 -11.75 0.40
C ASP A 150 20.82 -13.15 1.04
N ALA A 151 19.77 -13.92 1.24
CA ALA A 151 19.88 -15.27 1.78
C ALA A 151 20.35 -16.28 0.74
N GLY A 152 21.14 -17.29 1.18
CA GLY A 152 21.53 -18.45 0.34
C GLY A 152 22.74 -18.22 -0.59
N TRP A 153 23.36 -17.04 -0.58
CA TRP A 153 24.62 -16.82 -1.30
C TRP A 153 25.77 -17.58 -0.64
N PRO A 154 26.76 -18.09 -1.43
CA PRO A 154 27.85 -18.91 -0.92
C PRO A 154 28.72 -18.19 0.14
N HIS A 155 28.91 -16.90 -0.05
CA HIS A 155 29.71 -16.07 0.82
C HIS A 155 28.95 -14.84 1.31
N ARG A 156 29.25 -14.34 2.49
CA ARG A 156 28.74 -13.06 2.98
C ARG A 156 29.52 -11.92 2.34
N SER A 157 28.82 -11.03 1.61
CA SER A 157 29.39 -9.83 1.03
C SER A 157 28.63 -8.60 1.52
N ARG A 158 29.34 -7.64 2.14
CA ARG A 158 28.76 -6.37 2.56
C ARG A 158 28.35 -5.52 1.35
N LEU A 159 29.15 -5.58 0.28
CA LEU A 159 28.89 -4.82 -0.94
C LEU A 159 27.64 -5.33 -1.65
N ARG A 160 27.53 -6.65 -1.85
CA ARG A 160 26.32 -7.25 -2.41
C ARG A 160 25.08 -6.92 -1.59
N ARG A 161 25.12 -7.08 -0.27
CA ARG A 161 23.99 -6.73 0.60
C ARG A 161 23.61 -5.27 0.50
N ALA A 162 24.58 -4.35 0.44
CA ALA A 162 24.32 -2.93 0.25
C ALA A 162 23.70 -2.65 -1.13
N ALA A 163 24.19 -3.32 -2.19
CA ALA A 163 23.65 -3.22 -3.52
C ALA A 163 22.20 -3.74 -3.60
N ILE A 164 21.90 -4.90 -2.97
CA ILE A 164 20.55 -5.42 -2.88
C ILE A 164 19.64 -4.46 -2.10
N SER A 165 20.12 -3.91 -0.98
CA SER A 165 19.35 -2.95 -0.19
C SER A 165 19.02 -1.68 -1.00
N HIS A 166 19.97 -1.21 -1.81
CA HIS A 166 19.74 -0.10 -2.72
C HIS A 166 18.78 -0.48 -3.85
N ALA A 167 18.92 -1.68 -4.43
CA ALA A 167 18.07 -2.18 -5.50
C ALA A 167 16.58 -2.24 -5.12
N VAL A 168 16.26 -2.63 -3.89
CA VAL A 168 14.87 -2.73 -3.40
C VAL A 168 14.29 -1.41 -2.92
N ALA A 169 15.08 -0.33 -2.90
CA ALA A 169 14.58 0.99 -2.50
C ALA A 169 13.66 1.57 -3.59
N PHE A 170 12.54 2.15 -3.17
CA PHE A 170 11.59 2.80 -4.07
C PHE A 170 12.25 3.92 -4.89
N GLU A 171 13.11 4.72 -4.26
CA GLU A 171 13.77 5.85 -4.93
C GLU A 171 14.76 5.39 -6.01
N THR A 172 15.39 4.22 -5.87
CA THR A 172 16.22 3.63 -6.92
C THR A 172 15.41 3.31 -8.16
N TRP A 173 14.32 2.56 -8.00
CA TRP A 173 13.39 2.30 -9.10
C TRP A 173 12.89 3.60 -9.73
N ARG A 174 12.44 4.54 -8.88
CA ARG A 174 11.84 5.79 -9.33
C ARG A 174 12.80 6.62 -10.17
N SER A 175 14.05 6.72 -9.76
CA SER A 175 15.07 7.45 -10.51
C SER A 175 15.30 6.83 -11.89
N LEU A 176 15.37 5.51 -11.98
CA LEU A 176 15.55 4.79 -13.25
C LEU A 176 14.31 4.90 -14.16
N ALA A 177 13.12 4.82 -13.57
CA ALA A 177 11.86 4.98 -14.29
C ALA A 177 11.71 6.40 -14.88
N HIS A 178 12.20 7.43 -14.19
CA HIS A 178 12.19 8.82 -14.68
C HIS A 178 13.22 9.06 -15.79
N GLU A 179 14.26 8.22 -15.90
CA GLU A 179 15.16 8.18 -17.06
C GLU A 179 14.56 7.40 -18.25
N GLY A 180 13.31 6.95 -18.13
CA GLY A 180 12.57 6.28 -19.20
C GLY A 180 12.76 4.78 -19.29
N LEU A 181 13.43 4.13 -18.33
CA LEU A 181 13.60 2.69 -18.34
C LEU A 181 12.28 1.98 -18.00
N THR A 182 12.03 0.87 -18.70
CA THR A 182 11.00 -0.09 -18.29
C THR A 182 11.42 -0.82 -17.01
N ASP A 183 10.47 -1.43 -16.31
CA ASP A 183 10.76 -2.17 -15.06
C ASP A 183 11.76 -3.31 -15.28
N THR A 184 11.70 -3.96 -16.46
CA THR A 184 12.63 -5.04 -16.85
C THR A 184 14.03 -4.50 -17.12
N GLU A 185 14.17 -3.38 -17.83
CA GLU A 185 15.46 -2.75 -18.11
C GLU A 185 16.12 -2.25 -16.83
N ALA A 186 15.35 -1.57 -15.97
CA ALA A 186 15.83 -1.11 -14.67
C ALA A 186 16.29 -2.29 -13.77
N ALA A 187 15.51 -3.37 -13.72
CA ALA A 187 15.87 -4.57 -12.98
C ALA A 187 17.15 -5.22 -13.54
N GLY A 188 17.24 -5.37 -14.86
CA GLY A 188 18.42 -5.93 -15.53
C GLY A 188 19.70 -5.13 -15.26
N LEU A 189 19.63 -3.80 -15.35
CA LEU A 189 20.73 -2.91 -15.00
C LEU A 189 21.20 -3.12 -13.57
N ILE A 190 20.29 -3.12 -12.62
CA ILE A 190 20.60 -3.28 -11.19
C ILE A 190 21.16 -4.67 -10.89
N ILE A 191 20.65 -5.74 -11.49
CA ILE A 191 21.17 -7.10 -11.32
C ILE A 191 22.62 -7.17 -11.81
N GLY A 192 22.93 -6.54 -12.97
CA GLY A 192 24.31 -6.45 -13.46
C GLY A 192 25.26 -5.74 -12.47
N LEU A 193 24.80 -4.65 -11.84
CA LEU A 193 25.57 -3.95 -10.81
C LEU A 193 25.78 -4.81 -9.56
N ILE A 194 24.77 -5.56 -9.11
CA ILE A 194 24.88 -6.48 -7.97
C ILE A 194 25.90 -7.59 -8.27
N ALA A 195 25.86 -8.18 -9.47
CA ALA A 195 26.80 -9.22 -9.89
C ALA A 195 28.25 -8.70 -9.87
N THR A 196 28.49 -7.46 -10.29
CA THR A 196 29.82 -6.82 -10.20
C THR A 196 30.26 -6.59 -8.76
N ALA A 197 29.36 -6.18 -7.88
CA ALA A 197 29.65 -5.97 -6.45
C ALA A 197 29.95 -7.28 -5.70
N ASP A 198 29.48 -8.43 -6.20
CA ASP A 198 29.74 -9.73 -5.59
C ASP A 198 31.11 -10.31 -5.93
N GLN A 199 31.76 -9.81 -6.98
CA GLN A 199 33.09 -10.24 -7.44
C GLN A 199 34.26 -9.53 -6.69
N GLN A 200 33.94 -8.54 -5.86
CA GLN A 200 34.94 -7.76 -5.08
C GLN A 200 35.00 -8.23 -3.62
#